data_d54358cc9be608439c57a885ecde3bc7
#
_entry.id   d54358cc9be608439c57a885ecde3bc7
#
_cell.length_a   1.000
_cell.length_b   1.000
_cell.length_c   1.000
_cell.angle_alpha   90.00
_cell.angle_beta   90.00
_cell.angle_gamma   90.00
#
_symmetry.space_group_name_H-M   'P 1'
#
loop_
_entity.id
_entity.type
_entity.pdbx_description
1 polymer ?
#
loop_
_entity_poly.entity_id
_entity_poly.type
_entity_poly.pdbx_seq_one_letter_code
_entity_poly.pdbx_strand_id
1 'polypeptide(L)'
;MNNLERYLTLRDQIQTMDLLQWHGDSLVSKIIRWKTGGSETHSGVACRLADVDRVMTLEAIRRGAVPNPLSKVLAKYKGTAYWHPLKEEYRPYVAEAFNWMYDRIGTGYDYEGIAGHLFGRVSADARALFCSEYVFLGWKVRCAEELKIELFEWLLDIKEVPLPSELHKIGLYQEYGQRIL
;
A
#
# COMPACT_ATOMS: atom_id res chain seq x y z
N MET A 1 15.18 -9.37 19.86
CA MET A 1 15.41 -8.27 18.91
C MET A 1 14.24 -7.31 19.05
N ASN A 2 14.51 -6.07 19.39
CA ASN A 2 13.49 -5.02 19.49
C ASN A 2 12.88 -4.79 18.09
N ASN A 3 11.62 -4.38 18.01
CA ASN A 3 10.92 -4.15 16.73
C ASN A 3 11.69 -3.19 15.81
N LEU A 4 12.27 -2.14 16.36
CA LEU A 4 13.07 -1.19 15.59
C LEU A 4 14.40 -1.77 15.10
N GLU A 5 15.01 -2.69 15.83
CA GLU A 5 16.27 -3.35 15.43
C GLU A 5 16.07 -4.17 14.16
N ARG A 6 14.95 -4.91 14.03
CA ARG A 6 14.63 -5.68 12.84
C ARG A 6 14.46 -4.76 11.62
N TYR A 7 13.72 -3.67 11.76
CA TYR A 7 13.60 -2.69 10.70
C TYR A 7 14.96 -2.14 10.27
N LEU A 8 15.83 -1.81 11.23
CA LEU A 8 17.16 -1.26 10.91
C LEU A 8 18.04 -2.22 10.12
N THR A 9 17.89 -3.54 10.31
CA THR A 9 18.66 -4.55 9.51
C THR A 9 18.13 -4.69 8.08
N LEU A 10 16.87 -4.34 7.82
CA LEU A 10 16.24 -4.48 6.51
C LEU A 10 16.09 -3.15 5.78
N ARG A 11 16.20 -2.05 6.49
CA ARG A 11 15.91 -0.70 6.00
C ARG A 11 16.58 -0.35 4.66
N ASP A 12 17.83 -0.75 4.49
CA ASP A 12 18.62 -0.40 3.32
C ASP A 12 18.21 -1.18 2.06
N GLN A 13 17.45 -2.26 2.23
CA GLN A 13 16.89 -3.05 1.14
C GLN A 13 15.52 -2.54 0.69
N ILE A 14 14.82 -1.78 1.55
CA ILE A 14 13.48 -1.25 1.24
C ILE A 14 13.61 -0.15 0.17
N GLN A 15 12.89 -0.32 -0.93
CA GLN A 15 12.91 0.60 -2.06
C GLN A 15 11.53 1.27 -2.26
N THR A 16 11.51 2.33 -3.06
CA THR A 16 10.26 3.01 -3.42
C THR A 16 9.31 2.04 -4.12
N MET A 17 8.02 2.14 -3.79
CA MET A 17 6.93 1.28 -4.25
C MET A 17 6.96 -0.16 -3.75
N ASP A 18 7.86 -0.52 -2.82
CA ASP A 18 7.69 -1.76 -2.07
C ASP A 18 6.42 -1.68 -1.21
N LEU A 19 5.69 -2.79 -1.14
CA LEU A 19 4.45 -2.86 -0.37
C LEU A 19 4.75 -3.01 1.12
N LEU A 20 4.06 -2.21 1.91
CA LEU A 20 4.04 -2.28 3.36
C LEU A 20 2.64 -2.68 3.81
N GLN A 21 2.54 -3.72 4.63
CA GLN A 21 1.27 -4.21 5.16
C GLN A 21 1.31 -4.30 6.68
N TRP A 22 0.20 -3.97 7.31
CA TRP A 22 0.08 -3.96 8.77
C TRP A 22 -1.03 -4.87 9.26
N HIS A 23 -0.69 -5.68 10.25
CA HIS A 23 -1.61 -6.47 11.06
C HIS A 23 -1.81 -5.78 12.39
N GLY A 24 -2.91 -5.04 12.53
CA GLY A 24 -3.21 -4.28 13.74
C GLY A 24 -3.93 -5.09 14.81
N ASP A 25 -3.68 -4.77 16.07
CA ASP A 25 -4.35 -5.38 17.24
C ASP A 25 -5.46 -4.51 17.82
N SER A 26 -5.77 -3.36 17.21
CA SER A 26 -6.88 -2.51 17.63
C SER A 26 -8.23 -3.21 17.47
N LEU A 27 -9.24 -2.74 18.21
CA LEU A 27 -10.61 -3.26 18.07
C LEU A 27 -11.11 -3.11 16.63
N VAL A 28 -10.81 -1.98 15.97
CA VAL A 28 -11.16 -1.71 14.57
C VAL A 28 -10.49 -2.72 13.65
N SER A 29 -9.19 -2.99 13.84
CA SER A 29 -8.46 -4.00 13.06
C SER A 29 -9.05 -5.40 13.23
N LYS A 30 -9.48 -5.75 14.44
CA LYS A 30 -10.13 -7.05 14.71
C LYS A 30 -11.48 -7.17 13.98
N ILE A 31 -12.27 -6.10 13.94
CA ILE A 31 -13.55 -6.07 13.20
C ILE A 31 -13.29 -6.20 11.70
N ILE A 32 -12.29 -5.49 11.15
CA ILE A 32 -11.92 -5.60 9.75
C ILE A 32 -11.55 -7.05 9.41
N ARG A 33 -10.66 -7.67 10.18
CA ARG A 33 -10.27 -9.08 9.97
C ARG A 33 -11.44 -10.05 10.04
N TRP A 34 -12.30 -9.87 11.03
CA TRP A 34 -13.51 -10.72 11.17
C TRP A 34 -14.41 -10.63 9.92
N LYS A 35 -14.57 -9.44 9.36
CA LYS A 35 -15.46 -9.20 8.22
C LYS A 35 -14.83 -9.58 6.88
N THR A 36 -13.53 -9.37 6.72
CA THR A 36 -12.82 -9.63 5.45
C THR A 36 -12.19 -11.02 5.38
N GLY A 37 -12.03 -11.70 6.53
CA GLY A 37 -11.28 -12.96 6.62
C GLY A 37 -9.78 -12.81 6.43
N GLY A 38 -9.29 -11.60 6.19
CA GLY A 38 -7.88 -11.31 5.93
C GLY A 38 -7.08 -11.05 7.20
N SER A 39 -5.76 -11.21 7.14
CA SER A 39 -4.84 -10.96 8.25
C SER A 39 -4.40 -9.51 8.35
N GLU A 40 -4.04 -8.89 7.23
CA GLU A 40 -3.61 -7.51 7.14
C GLU A 40 -4.81 -6.58 7.06
N THR A 41 -4.72 -5.47 7.81
CA THR A 41 -5.84 -4.53 7.97
C THR A 41 -5.54 -3.15 7.40
N HIS A 42 -4.32 -2.93 6.92
CA HIS A 42 -3.87 -1.69 6.32
C HIS A 42 -2.70 -1.93 5.37
N SER A 43 -2.55 -1.07 4.38
CA SER A 43 -1.49 -1.11 3.38
C SER A 43 -0.99 0.28 3.02
N GLY A 44 0.22 0.35 2.54
CA GLY A 44 0.84 1.51 1.94
C GLY A 44 2.06 1.10 1.13
N VAL A 45 2.77 2.04 0.56
CA VAL A 45 4.02 1.79 -0.14
C VAL A 45 5.17 2.52 0.53
N ALA A 46 6.36 1.97 0.41
CA ALA A 46 7.58 2.65 0.81
C ALA A 46 7.92 3.77 -0.18
N CYS A 47 8.51 4.83 0.34
CA CYS A 47 9.13 5.90 -0.42
C CYS A 47 10.54 6.12 0.14
N ARG A 48 11.56 5.77 -0.65
CA ARG A 48 12.96 5.93 -0.28
C ARG A 48 13.45 7.33 -0.64
N LEU A 49 13.83 8.10 0.37
CA LEU A 49 14.48 9.40 0.21
C LEU A 49 16.00 9.19 0.35
N ALA A 50 16.68 8.90 -0.77
CA ALA A 50 18.09 8.52 -0.79
C ALA A 50 19.00 9.63 -0.24
N ASP A 51 18.75 10.88 -0.63
CA ASP A 51 19.59 12.03 -0.27
C ASP A 51 19.67 12.31 1.23
N VAL A 52 18.63 11.91 1.97
CA VAL A 52 18.56 12.11 3.43
C VAL A 52 18.53 10.80 4.20
N ASP A 53 18.77 9.68 3.52
CA ASP A 53 18.75 8.34 4.06
C ASP A 53 17.51 8.06 4.94
N ARG A 54 16.33 8.24 4.37
CA ARG A 54 15.05 7.99 5.05
C ARG A 54 14.15 7.12 4.22
N VAL A 55 13.41 6.27 4.91
CA VAL A 55 12.27 5.55 4.34
C VAL A 55 11.00 6.14 4.94
N MET A 56 10.13 6.61 4.06
CA MET A 56 8.79 7.05 4.39
C MET A 56 7.81 5.92 4.03
N THR A 57 6.64 5.89 4.66
CA THR A 57 5.48 5.19 4.12
C THR A 57 4.56 6.22 3.47
N LEU A 58 4.05 5.90 2.29
CA LEU A 58 2.98 6.64 1.63
C LEU A 58 1.72 5.79 1.74
N GLU A 59 0.73 6.30 2.44
CA GLU A 59 -0.46 5.55 2.83
C GLU A 59 -1.71 6.42 2.77
N ALA A 60 -2.84 5.83 2.41
CA ALA A 60 -4.13 6.50 2.49
C ALA A 60 -4.78 6.21 3.84
N ILE A 61 -5.05 7.26 4.60
CA ILE A 61 -5.73 7.23 5.89
C ILE A 61 -6.96 8.15 5.83
N ARG A 62 -7.73 8.21 6.92
CA ARG A 62 -8.95 9.05 6.97
C ARG A 62 -8.78 10.50 6.50
N ARG A 63 -7.56 11.04 6.57
CA ARG A 63 -7.27 12.43 6.16
C ARG A 63 -6.78 12.55 4.71
N GLY A 64 -6.79 11.46 3.95
CA GLY A 64 -6.26 11.38 2.60
C GLY A 64 -4.90 10.67 2.54
N ALA A 65 -4.22 10.79 1.40
CA ALA A 65 -2.89 10.27 1.21
C ALA A 65 -1.85 11.11 1.98
N VAL A 66 -1.03 10.44 2.80
CA VAL A 66 -0.03 11.09 3.65
C VAL A 66 1.30 10.35 3.64
N PRO A 67 2.43 11.07 3.60
CA PRO A 67 3.74 10.50 3.86
C PRO A 67 4.04 10.53 5.35
N ASN A 68 4.52 9.41 5.91
CA ASN A 68 4.99 9.33 7.29
C ASN A 68 6.39 8.69 7.36
N PRO A 69 7.30 9.13 8.24
CA PRO A 69 8.55 8.42 8.47
C PRO A 69 8.28 7.00 8.98
N LEU A 70 8.70 5.98 8.20
CA LEU A 70 8.39 4.58 8.50
C LEU A 70 8.88 4.18 9.91
N SER A 71 10.08 4.61 10.30
CA SER A 71 10.62 4.36 11.64
C SER A 71 9.72 4.91 12.77
N LYS A 72 9.09 6.07 12.57
CA LYS A 72 8.16 6.65 13.55
C LYS A 72 6.83 5.91 13.61
N VAL A 73 6.36 5.43 12.46
CA VAL A 73 5.16 4.59 12.39
C VAL A 73 5.41 3.29 13.13
N LEU A 74 6.49 2.57 12.80
CA LEU A 74 6.85 1.29 13.43
C LEU A 74 7.08 1.41 14.93
N ALA A 75 7.73 2.48 15.40
CA ALA A 75 7.99 2.68 16.83
C ALA A 75 6.73 2.83 17.68
N LYS A 76 5.62 3.28 17.09
CA LYS A 76 4.34 3.50 17.79
C LYS A 76 3.29 2.43 17.51
N TYR A 77 3.52 1.60 16.50
CA TYR A 77 2.53 0.64 16.04
C TYR A 77 2.39 -0.53 17.03
N LYS A 78 1.15 -0.87 17.34
CA LYS A 78 0.81 -2.03 18.17
C LYS A 78 0.29 -3.13 17.24
N GLY A 79 1.13 -4.09 16.91
CA GLY A 79 0.83 -5.16 15.98
C GLY A 79 2.08 -5.61 15.23
N THR A 80 1.90 -6.17 14.05
CA THR A 80 2.99 -6.59 13.16
C THR A 80 2.95 -5.82 11.85
N ALA A 81 4.11 -5.64 11.24
CA ALA A 81 4.24 -5.06 9.92
C ALA A 81 5.12 -5.95 9.04
N TYR A 82 4.73 -6.03 7.78
CA TYR A 82 5.42 -6.82 6.75
C TYR A 82 5.84 -5.92 5.60
N TRP A 83 6.98 -6.23 5.03
CA TRP A 83 7.52 -5.64 3.83
C TRP A 83 7.54 -6.70 2.71
N HIS A 84 6.94 -6.38 1.57
CA HIS A 84 6.93 -7.19 0.37
C HIS A 84 7.66 -6.40 -0.73
N PRO A 85 8.85 -6.85 -1.15
CA PRO A 85 9.56 -6.22 -2.25
C PRO A 85 8.73 -6.24 -3.54
N LEU A 86 8.75 -5.15 -4.29
CA LEU A 86 8.27 -5.12 -5.66
C LEU A 86 9.13 -6.06 -6.51
N LYS A 87 8.56 -6.81 -7.43
CA LYS A 87 9.32 -7.65 -8.34
C LYS A 87 10.14 -6.80 -9.32
N GLU A 88 11.31 -7.29 -9.70
CA GLU A 88 12.29 -6.54 -10.49
C GLU A 88 11.74 -6.11 -11.86
N GLU A 89 10.89 -6.91 -12.48
CA GLU A 89 10.27 -6.62 -13.76
C GLU A 89 9.41 -5.33 -13.76
N TYR A 90 8.90 -4.93 -12.61
CA TYR A 90 8.09 -3.70 -12.44
C TYR A 90 8.92 -2.48 -11.99
N ARG A 91 10.17 -2.67 -11.58
CA ARG A 91 11.04 -1.56 -11.11
C ARG A 91 11.22 -0.42 -12.12
N PRO A 92 11.34 -0.66 -13.44
CA PRO A 92 11.47 0.42 -14.42
C PRO A 92 10.28 1.39 -14.42
N TYR A 93 9.11 0.97 -13.92
CA TYR A 93 7.88 1.76 -13.96
C TYR A 93 7.51 2.40 -12.61
N VAL A 94 8.40 2.27 -11.61
CA VAL A 94 8.16 2.82 -10.26
C VAL A 94 7.86 4.31 -10.29
N ALA A 95 8.60 5.09 -11.09
CA ALA A 95 8.41 6.53 -11.16
C ALA A 95 6.99 6.89 -11.64
N GLU A 96 6.45 6.15 -12.60
CA GLU A 96 5.12 6.40 -13.16
C GLU A 96 4.03 6.18 -12.10
N ALA A 97 3.99 5.00 -11.49
CA ALA A 97 3.00 4.68 -10.47
C ALA A 97 3.16 5.56 -9.22
N PHE A 98 4.42 5.80 -8.80
CA PHE A 98 4.70 6.60 -7.62
C PHE A 98 4.29 8.07 -7.80
N ASN A 99 4.61 8.70 -8.93
CA ASN A 99 4.23 10.08 -9.21
C ASN A 99 2.71 10.24 -9.19
N TRP A 100 1.97 9.29 -9.78
CA TRP A 100 0.51 9.29 -9.73
C TRP A 100 -0.02 9.27 -8.28
N MET A 101 0.60 8.48 -7.40
CA MET A 101 0.26 8.45 -5.99
C MET A 101 0.70 9.73 -5.27
N TYR A 102 1.91 10.20 -5.55
CA TYR A 102 2.51 11.36 -4.89
C TYR A 102 1.73 12.65 -5.15
N ASP A 103 1.26 12.86 -6.37
CA ASP A 103 0.46 14.03 -6.77
C ASP A 103 -0.87 14.14 -6.00
N ARG A 104 -1.27 13.05 -5.34
CA ARG A 104 -2.50 12.98 -4.53
C ARG A 104 -2.27 13.19 -3.03
N ILE A 105 -1.05 13.51 -2.62
CA ILE A 105 -0.76 13.88 -1.23
C ILE A 105 -1.40 15.23 -0.91
N GLY A 106 -2.09 15.30 0.24
CA GLY A 106 -2.68 16.54 0.74
C GLY A 106 -3.93 17.00 0.01
N THR A 107 -4.31 16.37 -1.09
CA THR A 107 -5.65 16.57 -1.67
C THR A 107 -6.64 15.80 -0.82
N GLY A 108 -7.69 16.48 -0.36
CA GLY A 108 -8.85 15.79 0.20
C GLY A 108 -9.35 14.82 -0.87
N TYR A 109 -9.14 13.54 -0.65
CA TYR A 109 -9.49 12.52 -1.62
C TYR A 109 -11.01 12.46 -1.71
N ASP A 110 -11.55 12.75 -2.87
CA ASP A 110 -12.96 12.50 -3.18
C ASP A 110 -13.14 10.99 -3.44
N TYR A 111 -13.14 10.26 -2.35
CA TYR A 111 -13.28 8.81 -2.36
C TYR A 111 -14.65 8.37 -2.90
N GLU A 112 -15.67 9.21 -2.75
CA GLU A 112 -17.02 8.91 -3.26
C GLU A 112 -17.06 8.95 -4.80
N GLY A 113 -16.34 9.89 -5.41
CA GLY A 113 -16.27 10.00 -6.87
C GLY A 113 -15.52 8.85 -7.53
N ILE A 114 -14.40 8.41 -6.98
CA ILE A 114 -13.58 7.34 -7.57
C ILE A 114 -14.19 5.96 -7.30
N ALA A 115 -14.61 5.69 -6.07
CA ALA A 115 -15.28 4.44 -5.73
C ALA A 115 -16.64 4.29 -6.44
N GLY A 116 -17.39 5.38 -6.59
CA GLY A 116 -18.67 5.39 -7.31
C GLY A 116 -18.54 5.06 -8.80
N HIS A 117 -17.46 5.51 -9.45
CA HIS A 117 -17.22 5.23 -10.86
C HIS A 117 -16.71 3.81 -11.13
N LEU A 118 -15.97 3.21 -10.20
CA LEU A 118 -15.36 1.91 -10.41
C LEU A 118 -16.19 0.74 -9.84
N PHE A 119 -16.99 0.93 -8.79
CA PHE A 119 -17.50 -0.21 -8.00
C PHE A 119 -18.98 -0.19 -7.62
N GLY A 120 -19.74 0.84 -7.89
CA GLY A 120 -21.20 0.86 -7.69
C GLY A 120 -21.72 0.50 -6.29
N ARG A 121 -20.85 0.28 -5.30
CA ARG A 121 -21.20 -0.03 -3.91
C ARG A 121 -20.26 0.65 -2.93
N VAL A 122 -20.73 1.67 -2.29
CA VAL A 122 -20.10 2.21 -1.07
C VAL A 122 -20.49 1.28 0.07
N SER A 123 -19.57 0.43 0.54
CA SER A 123 -19.78 -0.36 1.75
C SER A 123 -19.37 0.43 2.98
N ALA A 124 -19.99 0.16 4.13
CA ALA A 124 -19.69 0.79 5.42
C ALA A 124 -18.24 0.56 5.92
N ASP A 125 -17.43 -0.23 5.20
CA ASP A 125 -16.02 -0.55 5.48
C ASP A 125 -15.02 0.20 4.62
N ALA A 126 -15.39 1.32 4.07
CA ALA A 126 -14.57 2.19 3.25
C ALA A 126 -13.12 2.40 3.76
N ARG A 127 -12.88 2.29 5.07
CA ARG A 127 -11.54 2.49 5.67
C ARG A 127 -10.53 1.40 5.31
N ALA A 128 -10.96 0.17 5.11
CA ALA A 128 -10.04 -0.93 4.75
C ALA A 128 -9.74 -0.94 3.24
N LEU A 129 -10.71 -0.52 2.43
CA LEU A 129 -10.57 -0.43 0.97
C LEU A 129 -9.68 0.74 0.55
N PHE A 130 -9.75 1.88 1.22
CA PHE A 130 -9.01 3.08 0.82
C PHE A 130 -7.49 2.90 0.75
N CYS A 131 -6.90 2.20 1.69
CA CYS A 131 -5.45 2.04 1.70
C CYS A 131 -4.97 1.09 0.60
N SER A 132 -5.65 -0.02 0.37
CA SER A 132 -5.31 -0.96 -0.71
C SER A 132 -5.69 -0.42 -2.07
N GLU A 133 -6.81 0.28 -2.17
CA GLU A 133 -7.25 0.97 -3.36
C GLU A 133 -6.21 1.98 -3.85
N TYR A 134 -5.71 2.82 -2.96
CA TYR A 134 -4.71 3.82 -3.27
C TYR A 134 -3.45 3.21 -3.89
N VAL A 135 -2.95 2.11 -3.31
CA VAL A 135 -1.80 1.38 -3.84
C VAL A 135 -2.11 0.73 -5.19
N PHE A 136 -3.26 0.07 -5.29
CA PHE A 136 -3.68 -0.64 -6.49
C PHE A 136 -3.91 0.29 -7.68
N LEU A 137 -4.60 1.40 -7.46
CA LEU A 137 -4.91 2.37 -8.50
C LEU A 137 -3.66 3.09 -9.02
N GLY A 138 -2.63 3.30 -8.20
CA GLY A 138 -1.36 3.85 -8.67
C GLY A 138 -0.77 3.03 -9.82
N TRP A 139 -0.87 1.70 -9.75
CA TRP A 139 -0.44 0.82 -10.83
C TRP A 139 -1.48 0.68 -11.94
N LYS A 140 -2.75 0.41 -11.59
CA LYS A 140 -3.79 0.13 -12.58
C LYS A 140 -4.09 1.34 -13.44
N VAL A 141 -4.41 2.48 -12.83
CA VAL A 141 -4.78 3.68 -13.57
C VAL A 141 -3.60 4.20 -14.36
N ARG A 142 -2.46 4.40 -13.70
CA ARG A 142 -1.32 5.04 -14.37
C ARG A 142 -0.66 4.13 -15.41
N CYS A 143 -0.32 2.90 -15.04
CA CYS A 143 0.46 2.04 -15.92
C CYS A 143 -0.39 1.26 -16.93
N ALA A 144 -1.56 0.75 -16.54
CA ALA A 144 -2.40 -0.02 -17.43
C ALA A 144 -3.37 0.84 -18.26
N GLU A 145 -4.11 1.76 -17.62
CA GLU A 145 -5.18 2.51 -18.31
C GLU A 145 -4.65 3.73 -19.08
N GLU A 146 -3.83 4.58 -18.43
CA GLU A 146 -3.34 5.83 -19.04
C GLU A 146 -2.17 5.57 -20.00
N LEU A 147 -1.12 4.89 -19.53
CA LEU A 147 0.08 4.62 -20.32
C LEU A 147 -0.01 3.38 -21.20
N LYS A 148 -0.98 2.50 -20.95
CA LYS A 148 -1.24 1.26 -21.71
C LYS A 148 0.02 0.39 -21.86
N ILE A 149 0.77 0.27 -20.76
CA ILE A 149 1.96 -0.57 -20.71
C ILE A 149 1.53 -2.03 -20.68
N GLU A 150 1.87 -2.80 -21.71
CA GLU A 150 1.46 -4.19 -21.93
C GLU A 150 1.72 -5.08 -20.70
N LEU A 151 2.86 -4.88 -20.02
CA LEU A 151 3.21 -5.60 -18.79
C LEU A 151 2.15 -5.50 -17.67
N PHE A 152 1.29 -4.48 -17.71
CA PHE A 152 0.24 -4.24 -16.69
C PHE A 152 -1.18 -4.50 -17.19
N GLU A 153 -1.38 -4.94 -18.44
CA GLU A 153 -2.72 -5.17 -19.00
C GLU A 153 -3.58 -6.12 -18.16
N TRP A 154 -2.96 -7.11 -17.53
CA TRP A 154 -3.64 -8.05 -16.65
C TRP A 154 -4.31 -7.38 -15.44
N LEU A 155 -3.87 -6.17 -15.03
CA LEU A 155 -4.54 -5.40 -13.98
C LEU A 155 -5.94 -4.94 -14.39
N LEU A 156 -6.21 -4.81 -15.70
CA LEU A 156 -7.51 -4.41 -16.21
C LEU A 156 -8.57 -5.49 -15.98
N ASP A 157 -8.17 -6.74 -15.88
CA ASP A 157 -9.06 -7.88 -15.63
C ASP A 157 -9.49 -7.97 -14.15
N ILE A 158 -8.77 -7.32 -13.25
CA ILE A 158 -9.14 -7.25 -11.84
C ILE A 158 -10.30 -6.28 -11.69
N LYS A 159 -11.52 -6.83 -11.47
CA LYS A 159 -12.76 -6.04 -11.39
C LYS A 159 -12.97 -5.40 -10.01
N GLU A 160 -12.52 -6.06 -8.95
CA GLU A 160 -12.68 -5.58 -7.58
C GLU A 160 -11.32 -5.17 -7.01
N VAL A 161 -11.30 -4.09 -6.23
CA VAL A 161 -10.08 -3.66 -5.54
C VAL A 161 -9.66 -4.73 -4.55
N PRO A 162 -8.39 -5.19 -4.59
CA PRO A 162 -7.91 -6.16 -3.63
C PRO A 162 -7.98 -5.64 -2.20
N LEU A 163 -8.36 -6.50 -1.28
CA LEU A 163 -8.28 -6.20 0.16
C LEU A 163 -6.82 -5.98 0.59
N PRO A 164 -6.55 -5.28 1.71
CA PRO A 164 -5.18 -5.14 2.22
C PRO A 164 -4.43 -6.48 2.34
N SER A 165 -5.10 -7.56 2.75
CA SER A 165 -4.53 -8.91 2.86
C SER A 165 -4.33 -9.65 1.54
N GLU A 166 -4.78 -9.08 0.43
CA GLU A 166 -4.68 -9.68 -0.91
C GLU A 166 -3.66 -8.98 -1.80
N LEU A 167 -3.28 -7.72 -1.46
CA LEU A 167 -2.41 -6.92 -2.29
C LEU A 167 -1.07 -7.59 -2.63
N HIS A 168 -0.46 -8.30 -1.69
CA HIS A 168 0.79 -9.02 -1.97
C HIS A 168 0.61 -10.21 -2.93
N LYS A 169 -0.62 -10.66 -3.15
CA LYS A 169 -0.96 -11.80 -4.01
C LYS A 169 -1.29 -11.42 -5.44
N ILE A 170 -1.46 -10.13 -5.73
CA ILE A 170 -1.85 -9.66 -7.08
C ILE A 170 -0.76 -9.77 -8.15
N GLY A 171 0.38 -10.35 -7.85
CA GLY A 171 1.42 -10.61 -8.84
C GLY A 171 2.51 -9.52 -8.96
N LEU A 172 2.29 -8.31 -8.47
CA LEU A 172 3.28 -7.21 -8.49
C LEU A 172 4.43 -7.42 -7.50
N TYR A 173 4.13 -7.98 -6.33
CA TYR A 173 5.05 -8.09 -5.21
C TYR A 173 5.54 -9.52 -5.02
N GLN A 174 6.62 -9.67 -4.26
CA GLN A 174 7.01 -10.98 -3.76
C GLN A 174 5.98 -11.46 -2.75
N GLU A 175 5.48 -12.67 -2.94
CA GLU A 175 4.38 -13.22 -2.14
C GLU A 175 4.75 -13.35 -0.65
N TYR A 176 5.98 -13.79 -0.40
CA TYR A 176 6.48 -13.95 0.97
C TYR A 176 7.10 -12.65 1.47
N GLY A 177 6.33 -11.92 2.28
CA GLY A 177 6.81 -10.72 2.94
C GLY A 177 7.75 -10.99 4.09
N GLN A 178 8.66 -10.07 4.33
CA GLN A 178 9.54 -10.08 5.49
C GLN A 178 8.89 -9.28 6.62
N ARG A 179 8.81 -9.89 7.81
CA ARG A 179 8.34 -9.18 8.99
C ARG A 179 9.36 -8.12 9.40
N ILE A 180 8.92 -6.86 9.48
CA ILE A 180 9.75 -5.71 9.87
C ILE A 180 9.39 -5.17 11.27
N LEU A 181 8.28 -5.63 11.85
CA LEU A 181 7.81 -5.30 13.19
C LEU A 181 7.28 -6.53 13.89
#